data_eccdeb7cff1ca3351d08d3800eba3bd9
#
_entry.id   eccdeb7cff1ca3351d08d3800eba3bd9
#
_cell.length_a   1.000
_cell.length_b   1.000
_cell.length_c   1.000
_cell.angle_alpha   90.00
_cell.angle_beta   90.00
_cell.angle_gamma   90.00
#
_symmetry.space_group_name_H-M   'P 1'
#
loop_
_entity.id
_entity.type
_entity.pdbx_description
1 polymer ?
#
loop_
_entity_poly.entity_id
_entity_poly.type
_entity_poly.pdbx_seq_one_letter_code
_entity_poly.pdbx_strand_id
1 'polypeptide(L)'
;MKQFMDENFLLSTETAQKLYRDYAAAVPVLDYHCHINPQEIYEDRKFENITQVWLGGDHYKWRFMRSCGVDEFYITGGASDKEKFLKWAECLGKAIGNPLYHWSHLELRKYFDYKGILNKNTAEEVWELCNKKLAEPSMTVRNIIKQSNVTLICTTDDPVDSLEWHKKIAEDDSFDVQVLPAWRPDKAMNIEKPTFLDYLNKLSEVSGVKITTFADLCKALSVRMDFFASMGCSVTDHGVEYVTYHPATDAEVEAIFAKRLSGATLSREEELQYKTAFMLFEGRQCAKRNWVSQLHYGCKRDNNTLRFDQLGPDTGYDCINNYAPSAELADYLNALIKTDELPKTIIYSLNPNDNQAIGTILGCFQDSTAVAKIQQGSAWWFNDHKTGMQDQMISLANLGNLSGFVGMLTDSRSFLSYTRHDYFRRILCDLIGNWVANGEYPADYETLEEIVKGICYNNAVKYFGFNLETK
;
A
#
# COMPACT_ATOMS: atom_id res chain seq x y z
N MET A 1 -19.81 -4.61 30.41
CA MET A 1 -18.79 -3.90 29.59
C MET A 1 -18.04 -4.97 28.80
N LYS A 2 -17.84 -4.78 27.49
CA LYS A 2 -17.03 -5.72 26.70
C LYS A 2 -15.58 -5.70 27.21
N GLN A 3 -14.93 -6.86 27.24
CA GLN A 3 -13.51 -6.96 27.57
C GLN A 3 -12.68 -6.34 26.44
N PHE A 4 -11.53 -5.72 26.77
CA PHE A 4 -10.64 -5.13 25.78
C PHE A 4 -10.08 -6.22 24.85
N MET A 5 -10.32 -6.04 23.55
CA MET A 5 -9.85 -6.95 22.49
C MET A 5 -10.11 -8.43 22.75
N ASP A 6 -11.34 -8.75 23.17
CA ASP A 6 -11.80 -10.14 23.25
C ASP A 6 -11.88 -10.77 21.83
N GLU A 7 -12.32 -12.02 21.76
CA GLU A 7 -12.45 -12.73 20.47
C GLU A 7 -13.42 -12.04 19.49
N ASN A 8 -14.38 -11.27 20.02
CA ASN A 8 -15.37 -10.50 19.28
C ASN A 8 -14.96 -9.01 19.11
N PHE A 9 -13.68 -8.70 19.29
CA PHE A 9 -13.17 -7.36 19.05
C PHE A 9 -13.62 -6.81 17.70
N LEU A 10 -14.25 -5.63 17.68
CA LEU A 10 -14.86 -4.97 16.52
C LEU A 10 -16.08 -5.68 15.90
N LEU A 11 -16.52 -6.81 16.40
CA LEU A 11 -17.67 -7.57 15.88
C LEU A 11 -18.89 -7.34 16.79
N SER A 12 -19.84 -6.51 16.35
CA SER A 12 -20.94 -6.02 17.18
C SER A 12 -22.17 -6.92 17.17
N THR A 13 -22.38 -7.70 16.11
CA THR A 13 -23.55 -8.57 15.90
C THR A 13 -23.17 -10.04 15.78
N GLU A 14 -24.11 -10.96 16.01
CA GLU A 14 -23.90 -12.40 15.81
C GLU A 14 -23.57 -12.72 14.35
N THR A 15 -24.19 -12.01 13.41
CA THR A 15 -23.90 -12.13 11.99
C THR A 15 -22.46 -11.73 11.69
N ALA A 16 -22.00 -10.58 12.21
CA ALA A 16 -20.61 -10.13 12.05
C ALA A 16 -19.61 -11.17 12.56
N GLN A 17 -19.89 -11.74 13.73
CA GLN A 17 -19.06 -12.78 14.34
C GLN A 17 -19.00 -14.05 13.48
N LYS A 18 -20.15 -14.47 12.94
CA LYS A 18 -20.24 -15.63 12.02
C LYS A 18 -19.46 -15.36 10.72
N LEU A 19 -19.69 -14.24 10.06
CA LEU A 19 -19.00 -13.87 8.82
C LEU A 19 -17.48 -13.85 9.00
N TYR A 20 -17.01 -13.33 10.14
CA TYR A 20 -15.59 -13.30 10.44
C TYR A 20 -15.02 -14.70 10.70
N ARG A 21 -15.63 -15.48 11.62
CA ARG A 21 -15.07 -16.77 12.04
C ARG A 21 -15.11 -17.82 10.93
N ASP A 22 -16.25 -17.90 10.24
CA ASP A 22 -16.49 -18.98 9.30
C ASP A 22 -15.88 -18.68 7.91
N TYR A 23 -15.78 -17.40 7.51
CA TYR A 23 -15.38 -17.02 6.15
C TYR A 23 -14.11 -16.16 6.11
N ALA A 24 -14.09 -15.00 6.77
CA ALA A 24 -12.98 -14.04 6.62
C ALA A 24 -11.67 -14.55 7.26
N ALA A 25 -11.72 -15.15 8.44
CA ALA A 25 -10.55 -15.68 9.14
C ALA A 25 -10.01 -16.96 8.49
N ALA A 26 -10.83 -17.69 7.72
CA ALA A 26 -10.47 -18.94 7.10
C ALA A 26 -9.58 -18.79 5.85
N VAL A 27 -9.63 -17.62 5.16
CA VAL A 27 -8.85 -17.42 3.94
C VAL A 27 -7.45 -16.88 4.25
N PRO A 28 -6.45 -17.20 3.40
CA PRO A 28 -5.09 -16.68 3.56
C PRO A 28 -5.00 -15.16 3.45
N VAL A 29 -3.83 -14.61 3.75
CA VAL A 29 -3.48 -13.21 3.51
C VAL A 29 -2.79 -13.09 2.16
N LEU A 30 -3.23 -12.12 1.36
CA LEU A 30 -2.61 -11.69 0.12
C LEU A 30 -2.33 -10.20 0.25
N ASP A 31 -1.06 -9.82 0.24
CA ASP A 31 -0.63 -8.43 0.42
C ASP A 31 -0.09 -7.89 -0.92
N TYR A 32 -0.98 -7.36 -1.74
CA TYR A 32 -0.68 -6.96 -3.11
C TYR A 32 0.02 -5.59 -3.23
N HIS A 33 0.30 -4.93 -2.10
CA HIS A 33 1.12 -3.71 -2.04
C HIS A 33 1.70 -3.51 -0.63
N CYS A 34 3.02 -3.50 -0.55
CA CYS A 34 3.77 -3.19 0.67
C CYS A 34 5.17 -2.64 0.32
N HIS A 35 5.88 -2.19 1.36
CA HIS A 35 7.26 -1.70 1.28
C HIS A 35 8.27 -2.60 2.02
N ILE A 36 7.96 -3.89 2.14
CA ILE A 36 8.83 -4.87 2.78
C ILE A 36 10.06 -5.12 1.90
N ASN A 37 11.23 -5.23 2.52
CA ASN A 37 12.48 -5.49 1.83
C ASN A 37 12.61 -6.99 1.49
N PRO A 38 12.64 -7.39 0.22
CA PRO A 38 12.78 -8.78 -0.19
C PRO A 38 14.11 -9.41 0.23
N GLN A 39 15.18 -8.62 0.42
CA GLN A 39 16.44 -9.14 0.95
C GLN A 39 16.27 -9.72 2.35
N GLU A 40 15.53 -9.04 3.22
CA GLU A 40 15.27 -9.52 4.59
C GLU A 40 14.46 -10.83 4.61
N ILE A 41 13.61 -11.04 3.59
CA ILE A 41 12.89 -12.32 3.41
C ILE A 41 13.85 -13.42 2.96
N TYR A 42 14.72 -13.13 1.97
CA TYR A 42 15.67 -14.10 1.47
C TYR A 42 16.67 -14.54 2.54
N GLU A 43 17.25 -13.57 3.26
CA GLU A 43 18.23 -13.80 4.32
C GLU A 43 17.61 -14.38 5.61
N ASP A 44 16.27 -14.48 5.64
CA ASP A 44 15.49 -14.92 6.82
C ASP A 44 15.89 -14.16 8.08
N ARG A 45 15.92 -12.81 7.98
CA ARG A 45 16.40 -11.92 9.01
C ARG A 45 15.77 -12.24 10.38
N LYS A 46 16.58 -12.12 11.42
CA LYS A 46 16.17 -12.15 12.80
C LYS A 46 16.35 -10.78 13.44
N PHE A 47 15.33 -10.31 14.14
CA PHE A 47 15.41 -9.03 14.83
C PHE A 47 15.98 -9.22 16.23
N GLU A 48 16.83 -8.31 16.68
CA GLU A 48 17.45 -8.36 18.00
C GLU A 48 16.49 -7.90 19.10
N ASN A 49 15.58 -6.97 18.76
CA ASN A 49 14.60 -6.42 19.70
C ASN A 49 13.37 -5.85 19.00
N ILE A 50 12.33 -5.59 19.78
CA ILE A 50 11.03 -5.10 19.29
C ILE A 50 11.11 -3.68 18.70
N THR A 51 12.05 -2.85 19.12
CA THR A 51 12.23 -1.49 18.57
C THR A 51 12.61 -1.55 17.09
N GLN A 52 13.51 -2.48 16.71
CA GLN A 52 13.93 -2.65 15.32
C GLN A 52 12.73 -3.00 14.43
N VAL A 53 11.81 -3.83 14.91
CA VAL A 53 10.59 -4.22 14.16
C VAL A 53 9.57 -3.10 14.10
N TRP A 54 9.37 -2.38 15.22
CA TRP A 54 8.28 -1.41 15.36
C TRP A 54 8.64 0.02 14.98
N LEU A 55 9.87 0.45 15.25
CA LEU A 55 10.29 1.83 15.11
C LEU A 55 11.37 2.03 14.05
N GLY A 56 11.85 0.95 13.41
CA GLY A 56 12.94 1.02 12.44
C GLY A 56 12.61 1.79 11.15
N GLY A 57 11.33 1.99 10.83
CA GLY A 57 10.90 2.70 9.61
C GLY A 57 9.44 3.13 9.62
N ASP A 58 8.79 3.12 10.79
CA ASP A 58 7.35 3.41 10.91
C ASP A 58 7.10 4.89 11.23
N HIS A 59 6.92 5.67 10.17
CA HIS A 59 6.63 7.10 10.31
C HIS A 59 5.25 7.41 10.94
N TYR A 60 4.30 6.48 11.02
CA TYR A 60 3.06 6.63 11.79
C TYR A 60 3.35 6.74 13.29
N LYS A 61 4.18 5.81 13.82
CA LYS A 61 4.58 5.81 15.22
C LYS A 61 5.42 7.03 15.56
N TRP A 62 6.38 7.38 14.72
CA TRP A 62 7.21 8.58 14.89
C TRP A 62 6.37 9.86 14.97
N ARG A 63 5.40 10.01 14.06
CA ARG A 63 4.47 11.14 14.03
C ARG A 63 3.68 11.24 15.34
N PHE A 64 3.18 10.09 15.83
CA PHE A 64 2.44 10.05 17.09
C PHE A 64 3.32 10.38 18.29
N MET A 65 4.54 9.85 18.37
CA MET A 65 5.51 10.18 19.43
C MET A 65 5.81 11.69 19.47
N ARG A 66 5.98 12.34 18.33
CA ARG A 66 6.15 13.81 18.26
C ARG A 66 4.92 14.55 18.78
N SER A 67 3.73 14.10 18.47
CA SER A 67 2.50 14.69 18.99
C SER A 67 2.34 14.51 20.51
N CYS A 68 3.02 13.54 21.09
CA CYS A 68 3.14 13.35 22.53
C CYS A 68 4.22 14.22 23.18
N GLY A 69 4.96 15.02 22.41
CA GLY A 69 6.06 15.88 22.89
C GLY A 69 7.37 15.14 23.16
N VAL A 70 7.57 13.97 22.56
CA VAL A 70 8.83 13.23 22.68
C VAL A 70 9.90 13.91 21.86
N ASP A 71 11.09 14.08 22.45
CA ASP A 71 12.26 14.64 21.78
C ASP A 71 12.73 13.71 20.65
N GLU A 72 13.20 14.31 19.54
CA GLU A 72 13.64 13.59 18.34
C GLU A 72 14.77 12.61 18.62
N PHE A 73 15.59 12.87 19.65
CA PHE A 73 16.64 11.97 20.12
C PHE A 73 16.11 10.56 20.41
N TYR A 74 14.87 10.44 20.96
CA TYR A 74 14.22 9.19 21.28
C TYR A 74 13.33 8.63 20.14
N ILE A 75 13.25 9.31 19.00
CA ILE A 75 12.43 8.87 17.85
C ILE A 75 13.34 8.34 16.75
N THR A 76 14.02 9.22 16.05
CA THR A 76 14.96 8.89 14.97
C THR A 76 16.42 9.11 15.35
N GLY A 77 16.68 9.76 16.49
CA GLY A 77 18.02 10.10 16.96
C GLY A 77 18.76 8.95 17.64
N GLY A 78 19.80 9.31 18.43
CA GLY A 78 20.81 8.40 18.96
C GLY A 78 20.45 7.66 20.26
N ALA A 79 19.22 7.75 20.78
CA ALA A 79 18.82 6.98 21.96
C ALA A 79 18.91 5.47 21.70
N SER A 80 19.14 4.68 22.75
CA SER A 80 19.13 3.23 22.66
C SER A 80 17.75 2.68 22.26
N ASP A 81 17.71 1.51 21.66
CA ASP A 81 16.46 0.85 21.26
C ASP A 81 15.49 0.70 22.44
N LYS A 82 16.03 0.38 23.63
CA LYS A 82 15.21 0.28 24.84
C LYS A 82 14.59 1.62 25.23
N GLU A 83 15.36 2.70 25.24
CA GLU A 83 14.84 4.04 25.56
C GLU A 83 13.76 4.48 24.58
N LYS A 84 13.96 4.23 23.27
CA LYS A 84 12.95 4.47 22.24
C LYS A 84 11.66 3.69 22.50
N PHE A 85 11.78 2.41 22.82
CA PHE A 85 10.63 1.56 23.15
C PHE A 85 9.86 2.05 24.38
N LEU A 86 10.56 2.42 25.46
CA LEU A 86 9.93 2.94 26.67
C LEU A 86 9.15 4.23 26.39
N LYS A 87 9.70 5.13 25.57
CA LYS A 87 9.00 6.34 25.13
C LYS A 87 7.79 6.01 24.25
N TRP A 88 7.91 5.04 23.35
CA TRP A 88 6.78 4.55 22.58
C TRP A 88 5.65 3.98 23.46
N ALA A 89 5.99 3.14 24.42
CA ALA A 89 5.02 2.55 25.35
C ALA A 89 4.27 3.61 26.18
N GLU A 90 4.99 4.66 26.63
CA GLU A 90 4.37 5.80 27.33
C GLU A 90 3.37 6.53 26.42
N CYS A 91 3.72 6.75 25.15
CA CYS A 91 2.84 7.40 24.17
C CYS A 91 1.64 6.51 23.83
N LEU A 92 1.87 5.22 23.59
CA LEU A 92 0.83 4.27 23.21
C LEU A 92 -0.28 4.22 24.27
N GLY A 93 0.07 4.27 25.57
CA GLY A 93 -0.92 4.30 26.64
C GLY A 93 -1.89 5.50 26.60
N LYS A 94 -1.56 6.54 25.81
CA LYS A 94 -2.40 7.75 25.61
C LYS A 94 -3.09 7.76 24.23
N ALA A 95 -2.90 6.74 23.39
CA ALA A 95 -3.36 6.69 22.01
C ALA A 95 -4.86 6.33 21.88
N ILE A 96 -5.72 6.95 22.70
CA ILE A 96 -7.18 6.72 22.65
C ILE A 96 -7.73 7.14 21.28
N GLY A 97 -8.47 6.25 20.62
CA GLY A 97 -9.06 6.50 19.30
C GLY A 97 -8.06 6.42 18.12
N ASN A 98 -6.76 6.26 18.38
CA ASN A 98 -5.75 6.10 17.33
C ASN A 98 -5.59 4.63 16.93
N PRO A 99 -5.54 4.28 15.64
CA PRO A 99 -5.40 2.90 15.19
C PRO A 99 -4.13 2.21 15.68
N LEU A 100 -3.05 2.96 15.95
CA LEU A 100 -1.80 2.43 16.49
C LEU A 100 -2.01 1.68 17.82
N TYR A 101 -3.02 2.10 18.63
CA TYR A 101 -3.36 1.38 19.85
C TYR A 101 -3.87 -0.03 19.55
N HIS A 102 -4.77 -0.14 18.58
CA HIS A 102 -5.32 -1.44 18.16
C HIS A 102 -4.25 -2.30 17.49
N TRP A 103 -3.53 -1.76 16.53
CA TRP A 103 -2.52 -2.51 15.76
C TRP A 103 -1.42 -3.06 16.66
N SER A 104 -0.84 -2.22 17.53
CA SER A 104 0.20 -2.67 18.45
C SER A 104 -0.26 -3.80 19.38
N HIS A 105 -1.50 -3.73 19.88
CA HIS A 105 -2.04 -4.79 20.74
C HIS A 105 -2.45 -6.05 19.97
N LEU A 106 -2.86 -5.94 18.69
CA LEU A 106 -3.07 -7.09 17.81
C LEU A 106 -1.74 -7.81 17.55
N GLU A 107 -0.67 -7.07 17.28
CA GLU A 107 0.66 -7.60 17.09
C GLU A 107 1.19 -8.30 18.35
N LEU A 108 1.05 -7.66 19.52
CA LEU A 108 1.43 -8.27 20.80
C LEU A 108 0.68 -9.59 21.08
N ARG A 109 -0.61 -9.63 20.76
CA ARG A 109 -1.42 -10.85 20.93
C ARG A 109 -1.03 -11.95 19.97
N LYS A 110 -0.85 -11.61 18.70
CA LYS A 110 -0.62 -12.59 17.63
C LYS A 110 0.78 -13.22 17.71
N TYR A 111 1.81 -12.38 17.89
CA TYR A 111 3.19 -12.84 17.76
C TYR A 111 3.89 -13.09 19.10
N PHE A 112 3.42 -12.44 20.16
CA PHE A 112 4.08 -12.47 21.46
C PHE A 112 3.23 -13.09 22.58
N ASP A 113 2.02 -13.57 22.28
CA ASP A 113 1.05 -14.13 23.22
C ASP A 113 0.72 -13.19 24.41
N TYR A 114 0.96 -11.88 24.25
CA TYR A 114 0.72 -10.91 25.31
C TYR A 114 -0.69 -10.31 25.18
N LYS A 115 -1.56 -10.66 26.14
CA LYS A 115 -2.95 -10.20 26.21
C LYS A 115 -3.17 -8.99 27.12
N GLY A 116 -2.10 -8.50 27.76
CA GLY A 116 -2.12 -7.32 28.61
C GLY A 116 -2.22 -6.01 27.83
N ILE A 117 -2.02 -4.90 28.52
CA ILE A 117 -2.03 -3.54 27.98
C ILE A 117 -0.61 -2.99 28.00
N LEU A 118 -0.11 -2.50 26.88
CA LEU A 118 1.18 -1.80 26.80
C LEU A 118 1.01 -0.33 27.17
N ASN A 119 1.68 0.09 28.22
CA ASN A 119 1.79 1.46 28.68
C ASN A 119 3.09 1.66 29.50
N LYS A 120 3.29 2.84 30.07
CA LYS A 120 4.49 3.13 30.87
C LYS A 120 4.74 2.18 32.05
N ASN A 121 3.71 1.56 32.60
CA ASN A 121 3.82 0.70 33.79
C ASN A 121 4.16 -0.75 33.43
N THR A 122 3.86 -1.19 32.21
CA THR A 122 4.09 -2.55 31.69
C THR A 122 5.23 -2.59 30.66
N ALA A 123 5.82 -1.45 30.33
CA ALA A 123 6.80 -1.31 29.26
C ALA A 123 8.03 -2.22 29.46
N GLU A 124 8.58 -2.29 30.68
CA GLU A 124 9.74 -3.17 30.97
C GLU A 124 9.39 -4.65 30.80
N GLU A 125 8.25 -5.09 31.34
CA GLU A 125 7.75 -6.44 31.19
C GLU A 125 7.59 -6.82 29.71
N VAL A 126 6.95 -5.96 28.93
CA VAL A 126 6.70 -6.22 27.51
C VAL A 126 8.00 -6.20 26.70
N TRP A 127 8.95 -5.31 27.04
CA TRP A 127 10.28 -5.29 26.44
C TRP A 127 10.99 -6.65 26.59
N GLU A 128 11.06 -7.15 27.83
CA GLU A 128 11.73 -8.42 28.12
C GLU A 128 11.01 -9.60 27.46
N LEU A 129 9.67 -9.62 27.53
CA LEU A 129 8.86 -10.66 26.91
C LEU A 129 9.04 -10.71 25.38
N CYS A 130 8.92 -9.57 24.71
CA CYS A 130 9.03 -9.50 23.25
C CYS A 130 10.43 -9.89 22.78
N ASN A 131 11.49 -9.41 23.44
CA ASN A 131 12.85 -9.71 23.03
C ASN A 131 13.24 -11.17 23.30
N LYS A 132 12.73 -11.76 24.40
CA LYS A 132 12.86 -13.19 24.64
C LYS A 132 12.19 -13.99 23.53
N LYS A 133 11.00 -13.59 23.09
CA LYS A 133 10.27 -14.25 22.00
C LYS A 133 10.99 -14.09 20.66
N LEU A 134 11.47 -12.89 20.32
CA LEU A 134 12.24 -12.62 19.10
C LEU A 134 13.55 -13.43 19.04
N ALA A 135 14.10 -13.82 20.19
CA ALA A 135 15.26 -14.71 20.25
C ALA A 135 14.96 -16.16 19.83
N GLU A 136 13.70 -16.59 19.81
CA GLU A 136 13.32 -17.96 19.41
C GLU A 136 13.53 -18.17 17.90
N PRO A 137 13.82 -19.42 17.46
CA PRO A 137 13.91 -19.76 16.02
C PRO A 137 12.61 -19.53 15.24
N SER A 138 11.46 -19.54 15.91
CA SER A 138 10.14 -19.31 15.32
C SER A 138 9.89 -17.85 14.93
N MET A 139 10.76 -16.92 15.29
CA MET A 139 10.57 -15.47 15.08
C MET A 139 11.55 -14.88 14.05
N THR A 140 11.90 -15.66 13.05
CA THR A 140 12.53 -15.14 11.82
C THR A 140 11.49 -14.53 10.89
N VAL A 141 11.92 -13.70 9.96
CA VAL A 141 11.05 -13.04 8.97
C VAL A 141 10.16 -14.03 8.23
N ARG A 142 10.74 -15.13 7.70
CA ARG A 142 9.96 -16.16 6.98
C ARG A 142 8.92 -16.84 7.89
N ASN A 143 9.29 -17.11 9.13
CA ASN A 143 8.36 -17.72 10.08
C ASN A 143 7.24 -16.77 10.50
N ILE A 144 7.51 -15.48 10.66
CA ILE A 144 6.48 -14.44 10.92
C ILE A 144 5.49 -14.37 9.74
N ILE A 145 5.98 -14.38 8.50
CA ILE A 145 5.15 -14.40 7.28
C ILE A 145 4.27 -15.66 7.28
N LYS A 146 4.85 -16.84 7.51
CA LYS A 146 4.11 -18.13 7.57
C LYS A 146 3.07 -18.16 8.68
N GLN A 147 3.42 -17.71 9.91
CA GLN A 147 2.48 -17.58 11.03
C GLN A 147 1.30 -16.63 10.73
N SER A 148 1.50 -15.70 9.79
CA SER A 148 0.48 -14.76 9.35
C SER A 148 -0.43 -15.34 8.28
N ASN A 149 -0.21 -16.58 7.85
CA ASN A 149 -0.93 -17.24 6.76
C ASN A 149 -0.89 -16.42 5.45
N VAL A 150 0.27 -15.83 5.14
CA VAL A 150 0.48 -15.08 3.90
C VAL A 150 0.83 -16.04 2.78
N THR A 151 0.21 -15.86 1.61
CA THR A 151 0.47 -16.67 0.41
C THR A 151 1.19 -15.88 -0.69
N LEU A 152 1.01 -14.56 -0.70
CA LEU A 152 1.63 -13.70 -1.70
C LEU A 152 1.89 -12.30 -1.13
N ILE A 153 3.03 -11.73 -1.53
CA ILE A 153 3.47 -10.38 -1.21
C ILE A 153 3.91 -9.70 -2.51
N CYS A 154 3.37 -8.51 -2.81
CA CYS A 154 3.95 -7.62 -3.81
C CYS A 154 4.73 -6.51 -3.11
N THR A 155 6.01 -6.41 -3.44
CA THR A 155 6.91 -5.36 -2.93
C THR A 155 6.73 -4.07 -3.74
N THR A 156 7.62 -3.09 -3.57
CA THR A 156 7.62 -1.85 -4.34
C THR A 156 9.01 -1.64 -4.92
N ASP A 157 9.15 -1.72 -6.25
CA ASP A 157 10.44 -1.83 -6.90
C ASP A 157 10.61 -0.82 -8.04
N ASP A 158 11.82 -0.26 -8.13
CA ASP A 158 12.16 0.75 -9.13
C ASP A 158 12.55 0.07 -10.47
N PRO A 159 12.23 0.66 -11.63
CA PRO A 159 12.66 0.17 -12.94
C PRO A 159 14.14 -0.22 -13.07
N VAL A 160 15.02 0.39 -12.29
CA VAL A 160 16.47 0.11 -12.33
C VAL A 160 16.90 -1.05 -11.42
N ASP A 161 16.00 -1.58 -10.59
CA ASP A 161 16.34 -2.64 -9.65
C ASP A 161 16.65 -3.97 -10.35
N SER A 162 17.62 -4.69 -9.79
CA SER A 162 18.07 -5.99 -10.35
C SER A 162 17.08 -7.12 -10.11
N LEU A 163 16.18 -6.97 -9.13
CA LEU A 163 15.25 -7.99 -8.64
C LEU A 163 15.94 -9.30 -8.22
N GLU A 164 17.21 -9.24 -7.86
CA GLU A 164 17.99 -10.43 -7.52
C GLU A 164 17.42 -11.22 -6.34
N TRP A 165 16.85 -10.50 -5.36
CA TRP A 165 16.25 -11.13 -4.18
C TRP A 165 14.95 -11.84 -4.51
N HIS A 166 14.12 -11.26 -5.38
CA HIS A 166 12.91 -11.92 -5.88
C HIS A 166 13.26 -13.21 -6.61
N LYS A 167 14.28 -13.18 -7.48
CA LYS A 167 14.75 -14.36 -8.19
C LYS A 167 15.23 -15.44 -7.21
N LYS A 168 16.09 -15.09 -6.25
CA LYS A 168 16.61 -16.03 -5.25
C LYS A 168 15.50 -16.63 -4.38
N ILE A 169 14.47 -15.85 -4.01
CA ILE A 169 13.32 -16.35 -3.25
C ILE A 169 12.51 -17.31 -4.11
N ALA A 170 12.26 -16.99 -5.37
CA ALA A 170 11.51 -17.84 -6.29
C ALA A 170 12.21 -19.17 -6.59
N GLU A 171 13.54 -19.24 -6.48
CA GLU A 171 14.36 -20.45 -6.63
C GLU A 171 14.52 -21.26 -5.34
N ASP A 172 13.96 -20.80 -4.21
CA ASP A 172 14.10 -21.42 -2.89
C ASP A 172 12.86 -22.23 -2.50
N ASP A 173 12.89 -23.54 -2.76
CA ASP A 173 11.79 -24.47 -2.45
C ASP A 173 11.46 -24.58 -0.96
N SER A 174 12.28 -24.01 -0.05
CA SER A 174 12.00 -24.00 1.40
C SER A 174 11.00 -22.92 1.83
N PHE A 175 10.65 -22.00 0.92
CA PHE A 175 9.74 -20.89 1.17
C PHE A 175 8.66 -20.82 0.09
N ASP A 176 7.46 -21.21 0.46
CA ASP A 176 6.29 -21.39 -0.42
C ASP A 176 5.45 -20.13 -0.64
N VAL A 177 5.83 -18.98 -0.03
CA VAL A 177 5.16 -17.70 -0.21
C VAL A 177 5.70 -17.00 -1.45
N GLN A 178 4.81 -16.60 -2.36
CA GLN A 178 5.21 -15.85 -3.55
C GLN A 178 5.59 -14.41 -3.18
N VAL A 179 6.78 -13.97 -3.57
CA VAL A 179 7.24 -12.58 -3.41
C VAL A 179 7.48 -12.00 -4.79
N LEU A 180 6.57 -11.15 -5.24
CA LEU A 180 6.55 -10.60 -6.59
C LEU A 180 6.91 -9.12 -6.58
N PRO A 181 7.64 -8.62 -7.60
CA PRO A 181 7.88 -7.19 -7.71
C PRO A 181 6.63 -6.44 -8.16
N ALA A 182 6.47 -5.19 -7.72
CA ALA A 182 5.55 -4.24 -8.29
C ALA A 182 6.31 -3.09 -8.94
N TRP A 183 5.84 -2.65 -10.10
CA TRP A 183 6.49 -1.64 -10.93
C TRP A 183 6.20 -0.23 -10.43
N ARG A 184 7.23 0.52 -9.97
CA ARG A 184 7.11 1.90 -9.50
C ARG A 184 8.07 2.86 -10.19
N PRO A 185 7.66 3.46 -11.32
CA PRO A 185 8.52 4.30 -12.16
C PRO A 185 8.56 5.78 -11.75
N ASP A 186 8.23 6.15 -10.53
CA ASP A 186 8.06 7.53 -10.07
C ASP A 186 9.29 8.41 -10.34
N LYS A 187 10.50 7.85 -10.28
CA LYS A 187 11.74 8.60 -10.56
C LYS A 187 11.87 8.99 -12.04
N ALA A 188 11.32 8.17 -12.94
CA ALA A 188 11.27 8.49 -14.36
C ALA A 188 10.17 9.52 -14.68
N MET A 189 9.10 9.57 -13.87
CA MET A 189 8.00 10.52 -14.02
C MET A 189 8.35 11.91 -13.49
N ASN A 190 9.14 12.01 -12.43
CA ASN A 190 9.40 13.27 -11.73
C ASN A 190 10.53 14.07 -12.42
N ILE A 191 10.26 14.53 -13.63
CA ILE A 191 11.20 15.25 -14.53
C ILE A 191 11.79 16.51 -13.90
N GLU A 192 11.07 17.15 -12.98
CA GLU A 192 11.48 18.38 -12.28
C GLU A 192 12.58 18.11 -11.21
N LYS A 193 12.73 16.88 -10.76
CA LYS A 193 13.67 16.58 -9.67
C LYS A 193 15.14 16.73 -10.11
N PRO A 194 16.02 17.23 -9.22
CA PRO A 194 17.45 17.35 -9.53
C PRO A 194 18.10 16.03 -9.94
N THR A 195 17.64 14.91 -9.37
CA THR A 195 18.18 13.56 -9.59
C THR A 195 17.74 12.91 -10.89
N PHE A 196 16.86 13.56 -11.67
CA PHE A 196 16.24 12.97 -12.87
C PHE A 196 17.29 12.56 -13.93
N LEU A 197 18.27 13.43 -14.23
CA LEU A 197 19.28 13.11 -15.24
C LEU A 197 20.19 11.94 -14.84
N ASP A 198 20.57 11.89 -13.57
CA ASP A 198 21.37 10.75 -13.04
C ASP A 198 20.57 9.45 -13.09
N TYR A 199 19.26 9.54 -12.85
CA TYR A 199 18.37 8.39 -12.98
C TYR A 199 18.28 7.89 -14.41
N LEU A 200 18.17 8.77 -15.43
CA LEU A 200 18.18 8.37 -16.84
C LEU A 200 19.46 7.64 -17.24
N ASN A 201 20.61 8.04 -16.71
CA ASN A 201 21.87 7.35 -16.95
C ASN A 201 21.83 5.91 -16.43
N LYS A 202 21.34 5.70 -15.20
CA LYS A 202 21.16 4.36 -14.61
C LYS A 202 20.17 3.52 -15.42
N LEU A 203 19.05 4.12 -15.82
CA LEU A 203 18.05 3.42 -16.62
C LEU A 203 18.59 3.05 -18.00
N SER A 204 19.39 3.92 -18.64
CA SER A 204 20.09 3.62 -19.88
C SER A 204 21.02 2.41 -19.73
N GLU A 205 21.78 2.35 -18.64
CA GLU A 205 22.71 1.25 -18.35
C GLU A 205 21.97 -0.08 -18.22
N VAL A 206 20.94 -0.15 -17.33
CA VAL A 206 20.26 -1.40 -17.04
C VAL A 206 19.32 -1.87 -18.16
N SER A 207 18.82 -0.95 -19.00
CA SER A 207 17.95 -1.28 -20.14
C SER A 207 18.75 -1.57 -21.44
N GLY A 208 20.01 -1.13 -21.51
CA GLY A 208 20.80 -1.17 -22.74
C GLY A 208 20.31 -0.18 -23.82
N VAL A 209 19.41 0.73 -23.48
CA VAL A 209 18.85 1.75 -24.39
C VAL A 209 19.49 3.10 -24.09
N LYS A 210 20.17 3.71 -25.06
CA LYS A 210 20.66 5.09 -24.90
C LYS A 210 19.47 6.06 -24.93
N ILE A 211 19.21 6.76 -23.84
CA ILE A 211 18.08 7.68 -23.70
C ILE A 211 18.51 9.08 -24.12
N THR A 212 18.04 9.54 -25.26
CA THR A 212 18.27 10.88 -25.82
C THR A 212 16.99 11.59 -26.21
N THR A 213 15.86 10.90 -26.25
CA THR A 213 14.53 11.37 -26.57
C THR A 213 13.52 10.79 -25.58
N PHE A 214 12.31 11.34 -25.51
CA PHE A 214 11.21 10.77 -24.75
C PHE A 214 10.83 9.37 -25.27
N ALA A 215 10.87 9.17 -26.58
CA ALA A 215 10.64 7.88 -27.19
C ALA A 215 11.69 6.83 -26.76
N ASP A 216 12.96 7.21 -26.59
CA ASP A 216 14.00 6.32 -26.05
C ASP A 216 13.70 5.96 -24.58
N LEU A 217 13.23 6.92 -23.78
CA LEU A 217 12.81 6.65 -22.39
C LEU A 217 11.68 5.61 -22.35
N CYS A 218 10.63 5.81 -23.15
CA CYS A 218 9.52 4.86 -23.27
C CYS A 218 10.00 3.46 -23.68
N LYS A 219 10.95 3.39 -24.60
CA LYS A 219 11.58 2.12 -25.02
C LYS A 219 12.37 1.47 -23.88
N ALA A 220 13.19 2.23 -23.16
CA ALA A 220 13.96 1.75 -22.02
C ALA A 220 13.04 1.18 -20.92
N LEU A 221 11.96 1.90 -20.58
CA LEU A 221 10.96 1.45 -19.62
C LEU A 221 10.25 0.17 -20.11
N SER A 222 9.85 0.10 -21.40
CA SER A 222 9.25 -1.12 -21.94
C SER A 222 10.16 -2.34 -21.81
N VAL A 223 11.46 -2.20 -22.07
CA VAL A 223 12.44 -3.28 -21.88
C VAL A 223 12.47 -3.73 -20.41
N ARG A 224 12.45 -2.76 -19.47
CA ARG A 224 12.43 -3.07 -18.05
C ARG A 224 11.10 -3.68 -17.59
N MET A 225 9.97 -3.23 -18.13
CA MET A 225 8.66 -3.86 -17.85
C MET A 225 8.63 -5.32 -18.33
N ASP A 226 9.23 -5.64 -19.47
CA ASP A 226 9.33 -7.03 -19.94
C ASP A 226 10.20 -7.88 -18.99
N PHE A 227 11.28 -7.30 -18.45
CA PHE A 227 12.08 -7.96 -17.41
C PHE A 227 11.26 -8.17 -16.12
N PHE A 228 10.52 -7.16 -15.63
CA PHE A 228 9.64 -7.30 -14.47
C PHE A 228 8.55 -8.35 -14.70
N ALA A 229 7.96 -8.38 -15.91
CA ALA A 229 6.98 -9.40 -16.27
C ALA A 229 7.57 -10.81 -16.18
N SER A 230 8.82 -11.00 -16.60
CA SER A 230 9.54 -12.30 -16.50
C SER A 230 9.76 -12.72 -15.04
N MET A 231 9.69 -11.78 -14.09
CA MET A 231 9.80 -12.00 -12.65
C MET A 231 8.44 -12.12 -11.95
N GLY A 232 7.34 -12.19 -12.72
CA GLY A 232 6.00 -12.38 -12.21
C GLY A 232 5.26 -11.07 -11.83
N CYS A 233 5.80 -9.90 -12.18
CA CYS A 233 5.09 -8.63 -11.98
C CYS A 233 3.79 -8.59 -12.77
N SER A 234 2.71 -8.18 -12.12
CA SER A 234 1.39 -7.97 -12.75
C SER A 234 0.71 -6.69 -12.26
N VAL A 235 1.42 -5.85 -11.53
CA VAL A 235 0.88 -4.67 -10.86
C VAL A 235 1.86 -3.51 -10.90
N THR A 236 1.34 -2.30 -11.07
CA THR A 236 2.12 -1.08 -10.88
C THR A 236 1.72 -0.37 -9.59
N ASP A 237 2.58 0.52 -9.14
CA ASP A 237 2.32 1.46 -8.07
C ASP A 237 2.83 2.84 -8.49
N HIS A 238 1.96 3.86 -8.44
CA HIS A 238 2.31 5.23 -8.76
C HIS A 238 1.95 6.12 -7.58
N GLY A 239 2.95 6.77 -6.98
CA GLY A 239 2.78 7.73 -5.90
C GLY A 239 2.83 9.17 -6.46
N VAL A 240 1.69 9.69 -6.90
CA VAL A 240 1.59 11.02 -7.52
C VAL A 240 0.99 12.06 -6.57
N GLU A 241 1.31 13.34 -6.77
CA GLU A 241 0.66 14.41 -6.03
C GLU A 241 -0.84 14.42 -6.31
N TYR A 242 -1.21 14.28 -7.60
CA TYR A 242 -2.55 14.03 -8.14
C TYR A 242 -2.43 13.49 -9.57
N VAL A 243 -3.50 12.87 -10.07
CA VAL A 243 -3.55 12.41 -11.47
C VAL A 243 -3.84 13.63 -12.34
N THR A 244 -2.85 14.01 -13.15
CA THR A 244 -2.90 15.23 -14.01
C THR A 244 -3.26 14.87 -15.44
N TYR A 245 -3.93 15.79 -16.14
CA TYR A 245 -4.23 15.68 -17.56
C TYR A 245 -4.05 17.00 -18.30
N HIS A 246 -2.84 17.23 -18.78
CA HIS A 246 -2.42 18.35 -19.62
C HIS A 246 -1.89 17.79 -20.95
N PRO A 247 -2.77 17.54 -21.93
CA PRO A 247 -2.36 16.90 -23.19
C PRO A 247 -1.40 17.78 -24.00
N ALA A 248 -0.41 17.15 -24.61
CA ALA A 248 0.53 17.76 -25.52
C ALA A 248 0.76 16.83 -26.71
N THR A 249 1.20 17.38 -27.83
CA THR A 249 1.61 16.59 -29.00
C THR A 249 2.96 15.91 -28.73
N ASP A 250 3.24 14.83 -29.44
CA ASP A 250 4.53 14.13 -29.32
C ASP A 250 5.71 15.07 -29.55
N ALA A 251 5.60 16.03 -30.50
CA ALA A 251 6.64 17.02 -30.77
C ALA A 251 6.88 17.97 -29.59
N GLU A 252 5.81 18.39 -28.89
CA GLU A 252 5.93 19.22 -27.69
C GLU A 252 6.56 18.45 -26.54
N VAL A 253 6.16 17.18 -26.32
CA VAL A 253 6.75 16.33 -25.28
C VAL A 253 8.24 16.10 -25.54
N GLU A 254 8.62 15.83 -26.79
CA GLU A 254 10.04 15.67 -27.16
C GLU A 254 10.82 16.98 -26.95
N ALA A 255 10.25 18.14 -27.27
CA ALA A 255 10.88 19.44 -27.01
C ALA A 255 11.07 19.70 -25.51
N ILE A 256 10.07 19.38 -24.67
CA ILE A 256 10.16 19.46 -23.21
C ILE A 256 11.28 18.56 -22.69
N PHE A 257 11.32 17.31 -23.16
CA PHE A 257 12.33 16.34 -22.74
C PHE A 257 13.75 16.80 -23.15
N ALA A 258 13.94 17.26 -24.39
CA ALA A 258 15.20 17.82 -24.87
C ALA A 258 15.64 19.04 -24.07
N LYS A 259 14.71 19.94 -23.72
CA LYS A 259 14.95 21.10 -22.85
C LYS A 259 15.47 20.66 -21.48
N ARG A 260 14.87 19.62 -20.88
CA ARG A 260 15.33 19.08 -19.60
C ARG A 260 16.70 18.43 -19.69
N LEU A 261 16.97 17.69 -20.77
CA LEU A 261 18.30 17.09 -21.01
C LEU A 261 19.41 18.13 -21.14
N SER A 262 19.11 19.33 -21.63
CA SER A 262 20.06 20.44 -21.67
C SER A 262 20.37 21.07 -20.30
N GLY A 263 19.69 20.62 -19.24
CA GLY A 263 19.81 21.17 -17.88
C GLY A 263 18.92 22.38 -17.62
N ALA A 264 18.08 22.80 -18.59
CA ALA A 264 17.20 23.94 -18.43
C ALA A 264 16.02 23.62 -17.48
N THR A 265 15.54 24.64 -16.78
CA THR A 265 14.35 24.57 -15.92
C THR A 265 13.09 24.54 -16.79
N LEU A 266 12.17 23.65 -16.44
CA LEU A 266 10.85 23.55 -17.06
C LEU A 266 9.87 24.50 -16.35
N SER A 267 8.87 24.96 -17.10
CA SER A 267 7.70 25.59 -16.52
C SER A 267 6.79 24.53 -15.88
N ARG A 268 5.87 24.93 -15.01
CA ARG A 268 4.90 24.01 -14.41
C ARG A 268 4.03 23.34 -15.47
N GLU A 269 3.63 24.05 -16.51
CA GLU A 269 2.86 23.49 -17.62
C GLU A 269 3.64 22.42 -18.37
N GLU A 270 4.92 22.66 -18.69
CA GLU A 270 5.78 21.67 -19.34
C GLU A 270 5.96 20.41 -18.46
N GLU A 271 6.08 20.56 -17.15
CA GLU A 271 6.13 19.42 -16.21
C GLU A 271 4.84 18.59 -16.27
N LEU A 272 3.67 19.23 -16.24
CA LEU A 272 2.37 18.57 -16.27
C LEU A 272 2.10 17.88 -17.61
N GLN A 273 2.49 18.52 -18.72
CA GLN A 273 2.42 17.92 -20.06
C GLN A 273 3.28 16.66 -20.18
N TYR A 274 4.51 16.71 -19.68
CA TYR A 274 5.38 15.55 -19.64
C TYR A 274 4.79 14.43 -18.77
N LYS A 275 4.34 14.75 -17.55
CA LYS A 275 3.75 13.77 -16.63
C LYS A 275 2.49 13.12 -17.22
N THR A 276 1.68 13.90 -17.93
CA THR A 276 0.51 13.38 -18.66
C THR A 276 0.91 12.39 -19.73
N ALA A 277 1.87 12.73 -20.58
CA ALA A 277 2.38 11.85 -21.63
C ALA A 277 2.99 10.57 -21.03
N PHE A 278 3.74 10.69 -19.96
CA PHE A 278 4.33 9.59 -19.22
C PHE A 278 3.25 8.64 -18.64
N MET A 279 2.26 9.17 -17.94
CA MET A 279 1.18 8.38 -17.35
C MET A 279 0.31 7.68 -18.41
N LEU A 280 0.05 8.34 -19.54
CA LEU A 280 -0.64 7.71 -20.68
C LEU A 280 0.19 6.57 -21.29
N PHE A 281 1.50 6.73 -21.39
CA PHE A 281 2.39 5.64 -21.80
C PHE A 281 2.31 4.46 -20.81
N GLU A 282 2.44 4.72 -19.52
CA GLU A 282 2.35 3.68 -18.47
C GLU A 282 1.00 2.94 -18.50
N GLY A 283 -0.12 3.67 -18.59
CA GLY A 283 -1.45 3.07 -18.69
C GLY A 283 -1.59 2.13 -19.90
N ARG A 284 -1.10 2.55 -21.08
CA ARG A 284 -1.09 1.72 -22.29
C ARG A 284 -0.21 0.47 -22.15
N GLN A 285 0.95 0.62 -21.50
CA GLN A 285 1.83 -0.52 -21.25
C GLN A 285 1.22 -1.53 -20.26
N CYS A 286 0.46 -1.04 -19.27
CA CYS A 286 -0.30 -1.89 -18.34
C CYS A 286 -1.41 -2.65 -19.09
N ALA A 287 -2.19 -1.97 -19.93
CA ALA A 287 -3.23 -2.62 -20.76
C ALA A 287 -2.64 -3.72 -21.65
N LYS A 288 -1.54 -3.42 -22.35
CA LYS A 288 -0.84 -4.37 -23.22
C LYS A 288 -0.38 -5.64 -22.48
N ARG A 289 0.02 -5.52 -21.20
CA ARG A 289 0.52 -6.64 -20.39
C ARG A 289 -0.54 -7.26 -19.49
N ASN A 290 -1.78 -6.76 -19.53
CA ASN A 290 -2.84 -7.11 -18.59
C ASN A 290 -2.45 -6.88 -17.12
N TRP A 291 -1.61 -5.88 -16.85
CA TRP A 291 -1.24 -5.44 -15.52
C TRP A 291 -2.32 -4.56 -14.91
N VAL A 292 -2.36 -4.52 -13.58
CA VAL A 292 -3.22 -3.60 -12.83
C VAL A 292 -2.45 -2.32 -12.55
N SER A 293 -3.05 -1.18 -12.92
CA SER A 293 -2.51 0.15 -12.58
C SER A 293 -3.03 0.58 -11.20
N GLN A 294 -2.14 0.84 -10.25
CA GLN A 294 -2.48 1.43 -8.95
C GLN A 294 -2.04 2.90 -8.91
N LEU A 295 -2.99 3.79 -8.67
CA LEU A 295 -2.78 5.24 -8.64
C LEU A 295 -3.00 5.76 -7.22
N HIS A 296 -1.90 6.01 -6.50
CA HIS A 296 -1.91 6.60 -5.17
C HIS A 296 -1.70 8.11 -5.28
N TYR A 297 -2.68 8.93 -4.87
CA TYR A 297 -2.57 10.38 -4.94
C TYR A 297 -3.09 11.09 -3.68
N GLY A 298 -2.90 12.40 -3.63
CA GLY A 298 -3.43 13.24 -2.57
C GLY A 298 -2.48 13.46 -1.40
N CYS A 299 -1.17 13.19 -1.59
CA CYS A 299 -0.15 13.48 -0.60
C CYS A 299 0.57 14.79 -0.89
N LYS A 300 0.59 15.72 0.06
CA LYS A 300 1.53 16.83 0.07
C LYS A 300 2.74 16.45 0.91
N ARG A 301 3.87 16.28 0.23
CA ARG A 301 5.11 15.81 0.83
C ARG A 301 5.88 16.92 1.52
N ASP A 302 6.68 16.52 2.52
CA ASP A 302 7.77 17.33 3.11
C ASP A 302 7.33 18.73 3.59
N ASN A 303 6.18 18.81 4.27
CA ASN A 303 5.58 20.10 4.66
C ASN A 303 6.40 20.90 5.67
N ASN A 304 7.28 20.25 6.44
CA ASN A 304 8.22 20.88 7.37
C ASN A 304 9.62 20.84 6.77
N THR A 305 9.96 21.86 5.99
CA THR A 305 11.26 21.93 5.28
C THR A 305 12.45 21.91 6.21
N LEU A 306 12.35 22.53 7.41
CA LEU A 306 13.42 22.47 8.41
C LEU A 306 13.71 21.03 8.86
N ARG A 307 12.65 20.22 9.03
CA ARG A 307 12.82 18.82 9.42
C ARG A 307 13.21 17.93 8.25
N PHE A 308 12.77 18.26 7.05
CA PHE A 308 13.25 17.59 5.84
C PHE A 308 14.76 17.75 5.65
N ASP A 309 15.29 18.97 5.86
CA ASP A 309 16.72 19.23 5.77
C ASP A 309 17.55 18.45 6.82
N GLN A 310 16.94 18.14 7.97
CA GLN A 310 17.60 17.43 9.07
C GLN A 310 17.47 15.90 9.00
N LEU A 311 16.33 15.40 8.55
CA LEU A 311 15.92 13.99 8.69
C LEU A 311 15.67 13.29 7.35
N GLY A 312 15.51 14.05 6.26
CA GLY A 312 15.19 13.51 4.95
C GLY A 312 13.69 13.21 4.75
N PRO A 313 13.35 12.56 3.62
CA PRO A 313 11.98 12.19 3.25
C PRO A 313 11.45 11.03 4.12
N ASP A 314 10.14 10.81 4.06
CA ASP A 314 9.41 9.70 4.70
C ASP A 314 9.59 9.63 6.23
N THR A 315 9.77 10.77 6.88
CA THR A 315 9.98 10.85 8.33
C THR A 315 8.76 11.34 9.11
N GLY A 316 7.57 11.40 8.46
CA GLY A 316 6.29 11.68 9.11
C GLY A 316 5.83 13.15 9.01
N TYR A 317 6.36 13.95 8.10
CA TYR A 317 6.01 15.36 7.90
C TYR A 317 5.15 15.61 6.65
N ASP A 318 4.54 14.57 6.12
CA ASP A 318 3.59 14.62 5.02
C ASP A 318 2.18 14.87 5.52
N CYS A 319 1.29 15.38 4.67
CA CYS A 319 -0.12 15.58 4.99
C CYS A 319 -1.02 15.33 3.77
N ILE A 320 -2.32 15.28 4.02
CA ILE A 320 -3.34 15.23 2.98
C ILE A 320 -3.30 16.51 2.16
N ASN A 321 -3.28 16.36 0.82
CA ASN A 321 -3.48 17.46 -0.12
C ASN A 321 -4.98 17.61 -0.40
N ASN A 322 -5.45 18.85 -0.44
CA ASN A 322 -6.85 19.15 -0.75
C ASN A 322 -7.04 19.59 -2.23
N TYR A 323 -6.10 19.27 -3.10
CA TYR A 323 -6.28 19.46 -4.54
C TYR A 323 -7.20 18.36 -5.07
N ALA A 324 -8.34 18.71 -5.64
CA ALA A 324 -9.36 17.77 -6.12
C ALA A 324 -9.36 17.70 -7.66
N PRO A 325 -8.52 16.87 -8.28
CA PRO A 325 -8.37 16.79 -9.73
C PRO A 325 -9.37 15.82 -10.38
N SER A 326 -10.60 15.74 -9.90
CA SER A 326 -11.58 14.75 -10.40
C SER A 326 -11.82 14.86 -11.90
N ALA A 327 -11.79 16.07 -12.46
CA ALA A 327 -11.92 16.27 -13.90
C ALA A 327 -10.70 15.70 -14.64
N GLU A 328 -9.50 16.01 -14.20
CA GLU A 328 -8.27 15.53 -14.81
C GLU A 328 -8.13 14.00 -14.71
N LEU A 329 -8.54 13.40 -13.59
CA LEU A 329 -8.60 11.95 -13.44
C LEU A 329 -9.57 11.32 -14.46
N ALA A 330 -10.77 11.88 -14.62
CA ALA A 330 -11.73 11.40 -15.58
C ALA A 330 -11.21 11.58 -17.03
N ASP A 331 -10.56 12.68 -17.34
CA ASP A 331 -9.98 12.95 -18.67
C ASP A 331 -8.81 12.00 -18.97
N TYR A 332 -7.98 11.67 -17.99
CA TYR A 332 -6.91 10.67 -18.10
C TYR A 332 -7.48 9.28 -18.45
N LEU A 333 -8.48 8.80 -17.70
CA LEU A 333 -9.13 7.52 -17.97
C LEU A 333 -9.83 7.52 -19.35
N ASN A 334 -10.48 8.64 -19.71
CA ASN A 334 -11.11 8.83 -21.00
C ASN A 334 -10.11 8.81 -22.16
N ALA A 335 -8.91 9.35 -21.98
CA ALA A 335 -7.87 9.31 -23.00
C ALA A 335 -7.41 7.87 -23.30
N LEU A 336 -7.34 7.02 -22.29
CA LEU A 336 -7.00 5.60 -22.42
C LEU A 336 -8.15 4.77 -23.02
N ILE A 337 -9.41 5.01 -22.62
CA ILE A 337 -10.54 4.23 -23.15
C ILE A 337 -10.80 4.56 -24.63
N LYS A 338 -10.54 5.79 -25.09
CA LYS A 338 -10.71 6.17 -26.50
C LYS A 338 -9.84 5.35 -27.46
N THR A 339 -8.75 4.81 -26.99
CA THR A 339 -7.83 3.96 -27.78
C THR A 339 -7.96 2.46 -27.43
N ASP A 340 -8.96 2.11 -26.59
CA ASP A 340 -9.17 0.75 -26.07
C ASP A 340 -7.94 0.21 -25.28
N GLU A 341 -7.26 1.14 -24.59
CA GLU A 341 -6.03 0.85 -23.84
C GLU A 341 -6.18 1.19 -22.33
N LEU A 342 -7.42 1.21 -21.81
CA LEU A 342 -7.66 1.42 -20.38
C LEU A 342 -7.42 0.10 -19.60
N PRO A 343 -6.37 0.03 -18.75
CA PRO A 343 -6.12 -1.16 -17.94
C PRO A 343 -7.11 -1.29 -16.77
N LYS A 344 -7.12 -2.44 -16.11
CA LYS A 344 -7.66 -2.55 -14.75
C LYS A 344 -6.95 -1.54 -13.88
N THR A 345 -7.72 -0.68 -13.17
CA THR A 345 -7.14 0.44 -12.43
C THR A 345 -7.74 0.55 -11.03
N ILE A 346 -6.89 0.73 -10.04
CA ILE A 346 -7.27 1.00 -8.66
C ILE A 346 -6.83 2.42 -8.31
N ILE A 347 -7.76 3.20 -7.76
CA ILE A 347 -7.55 4.62 -7.43
C ILE A 347 -7.60 4.78 -5.92
N TYR A 348 -6.51 5.27 -5.34
CA TYR A 348 -6.36 5.57 -3.93
C TYR A 348 -6.21 7.07 -3.73
N SER A 349 -7.05 7.69 -2.91
CA SER A 349 -6.86 9.07 -2.46
C SER A 349 -6.56 9.10 -0.97
N LEU A 350 -5.60 9.95 -0.57
CA LEU A 350 -5.42 10.29 0.85
C LEU A 350 -6.51 11.20 1.38
N ASN A 351 -7.20 11.94 0.50
CA ASN A 351 -8.27 12.83 0.89
C ASN A 351 -9.61 12.07 0.94
N PRO A 352 -10.20 11.80 2.11
CA PRO A 352 -11.46 11.07 2.21
C PRO A 352 -12.64 11.82 1.59
N ASN A 353 -12.54 13.15 1.37
CA ASN A 353 -13.55 13.92 0.66
C ASN A 353 -13.65 13.56 -0.82
N ASP A 354 -12.65 12.87 -1.39
CA ASP A 354 -12.66 12.43 -2.78
C ASP A 354 -13.44 11.12 -2.97
N ASN A 355 -13.80 10.41 -1.92
CA ASN A 355 -14.45 9.09 -2.01
C ASN A 355 -15.65 9.08 -2.96
N GLN A 356 -16.56 10.06 -2.82
CA GLN A 356 -17.74 10.15 -3.67
C GLN A 356 -17.42 10.57 -5.10
N ALA A 357 -16.47 11.47 -5.30
CA ALA A 357 -16.02 11.88 -6.63
C ALA A 357 -15.40 10.69 -7.36
N ILE A 358 -14.51 9.95 -6.71
CA ILE A 358 -13.93 8.70 -7.24
C ILE A 358 -15.07 7.72 -7.56
N GLY A 359 -15.95 7.42 -6.61
CA GLY A 359 -17.06 6.46 -6.78
C GLY A 359 -17.91 6.74 -8.01
N THR A 360 -18.21 8.00 -8.31
CA THR A 360 -18.97 8.39 -9.51
C THR A 360 -18.15 8.27 -10.80
N ILE A 361 -16.86 8.59 -10.77
CA ILE A 361 -15.95 8.41 -11.91
C ILE A 361 -15.83 6.93 -12.29
N LEU A 362 -15.70 6.03 -11.31
CA LEU A 362 -15.59 4.58 -11.56
C LEU A 362 -16.73 4.08 -12.43
N GLY A 363 -17.95 4.54 -12.19
CA GLY A 363 -19.14 4.15 -12.96
C GLY A 363 -19.08 4.54 -14.44
N CYS A 364 -18.28 5.53 -14.81
CA CYS A 364 -18.14 5.98 -16.18
C CYS A 364 -17.26 5.07 -17.05
N PHE A 365 -16.44 4.21 -16.44
CA PHE A 365 -15.38 3.46 -17.13
C PHE A 365 -15.42 1.95 -16.88
N GLN A 366 -16.57 1.41 -16.44
CA GLN A 366 -16.76 -0.04 -16.31
C GLN A 366 -17.05 -0.69 -17.66
N ASP A 367 -16.59 -1.92 -17.84
CA ASP A 367 -16.90 -2.75 -18.99
C ASP A 367 -16.97 -4.25 -18.62
N SER A 368 -17.16 -5.12 -19.60
CA SER A 368 -17.28 -6.57 -19.40
C SER A 368 -15.93 -7.31 -19.34
N THR A 369 -14.80 -6.63 -19.43
CA THR A 369 -13.48 -7.27 -19.47
C THR A 369 -12.98 -7.70 -18.10
N ALA A 370 -13.45 -7.06 -17.03
CA ALA A 370 -13.17 -7.43 -15.65
C ALA A 370 -14.28 -6.99 -14.70
N VAL A 371 -14.54 -7.76 -13.65
CA VAL A 371 -15.43 -7.35 -12.55
C VAL A 371 -14.77 -6.17 -11.81
N ALA A 372 -15.52 -5.08 -11.62
CA ALA A 372 -15.03 -3.85 -11.01
C ALA A 372 -13.69 -3.39 -11.62
N LYS A 373 -13.64 -3.34 -12.97
CA LYS A 373 -12.43 -3.02 -13.75
C LYS A 373 -11.70 -1.80 -13.24
N ILE A 374 -12.45 -0.75 -12.96
CA ILE A 374 -11.94 0.46 -12.30
C ILE A 374 -12.55 0.48 -10.92
N GLN A 375 -11.73 0.52 -9.86
CA GLN A 375 -12.24 0.51 -8.49
C GLN A 375 -11.51 1.49 -7.58
N GLN A 376 -12.19 1.90 -6.52
CA GLN A 376 -11.59 2.63 -5.43
C GLN A 376 -10.79 1.65 -4.58
N GLY A 377 -9.55 1.99 -4.29
CA GLY A 377 -8.70 1.22 -3.42
C GLY A 377 -9.10 1.28 -1.95
N SER A 378 -8.52 0.42 -1.14
CA SER A 378 -8.67 0.40 0.30
C SER A 378 -8.34 1.77 0.91
N ALA A 379 -8.99 2.12 2.01
CA ALA A 379 -8.62 3.28 2.80
C ALA A 379 -7.13 3.19 3.14
N TRP A 380 -6.36 4.13 2.61
CA TRP A 380 -4.90 4.10 2.56
C TRP A 380 -4.35 5.17 3.49
N TRP A 381 -3.16 5.05 3.99
CA TRP A 381 -2.39 5.96 4.84
C TRP A 381 -3.26 7.09 5.42
N PHE A 382 -3.13 7.58 6.58
CA PHE A 382 -4.04 8.50 7.29
C PHE A 382 -5.51 8.08 7.41
N ASN A 383 -6.05 7.22 6.54
CA ASN A 383 -7.43 6.74 6.53
C ASN A 383 -7.55 5.24 6.81
N ASP A 384 -6.44 4.52 7.00
CA ASP A 384 -6.37 3.08 7.27
C ASP A 384 -6.76 2.72 8.72
N HIS A 385 -7.71 3.45 9.25
CA HIS A 385 -8.33 3.26 10.57
C HIS A 385 -9.80 2.88 10.43
N LYS A 386 -10.42 2.43 11.54
CA LYS A 386 -11.78 1.90 11.51
C LYS A 386 -12.77 2.78 10.73
N THR A 387 -12.86 4.05 11.08
CA THR A 387 -13.82 4.98 10.44
C THR A 387 -13.50 5.20 8.97
N GLY A 388 -12.22 5.45 8.63
CA GLY A 388 -11.81 5.64 7.23
C GLY A 388 -12.07 4.41 6.36
N MET A 389 -11.84 3.19 6.88
CA MET A 389 -12.16 1.96 6.19
C MET A 389 -13.68 1.79 5.99
N GLN A 390 -14.49 2.10 7.01
CA GLN A 390 -15.94 2.06 6.91
C GLN A 390 -16.45 3.07 5.89
N ASP A 391 -15.99 4.31 5.95
CA ASP A 391 -16.41 5.39 5.03
C ASP A 391 -16.08 5.06 3.58
N GLN A 392 -14.88 4.51 3.32
CA GLN A 392 -14.46 4.09 1.99
C GLN A 392 -15.36 2.94 1.47
N MET A 393 -15.57 1.89 2.28
CA MET A 393 -16.40 0.75 1.88
C MET A 393 -17.87 1.13 1.69
N ILE A 394 -18.42 2.01 2.51
CA ILE A 394 -19.79 2.53 2.37
C ILE A 394 -19.91 3.34 1.08
N SER A 395 -18.93 4.22 0.79
CA SER A 395 -18.92 4.98 -0.46
C SER A 395 -18.86 4.07 -1.67
N LEU A 396 -17.98 3.05 -1.64
CA LEU A 396 -17.88 2.06 -2.72
C LEU A 396 -19.17 1.23 -2.87
N ALA A 397 -19.81 0.83 -1.78
CA ALA A 397 -21.08 0.10 -1.82
C ALA A 397 -22.20 0.93 -2.42
N ASN A 398 -22.28 2.22 -2.11
CA ASN A 398 -23.33 3.11 -2.56
C ASN A 398 -23.20 3.50 -4.04
N LEU A 399 -21.98 3.59 -4.56
CA LEU A 399 -21.69 4.18 -5.88
C LEU A 399 -21.09 3.18 -6.88
N GLY A 400 -20.68 2.00 -6.42
CA GLY A 400 -20.03 0.98 -7.23
C GLY A 400 -20.40 -0.44 -6.83
N ASN A 401 -19.45 -1.35 -6.92
CA ASN A 401 -19.63 -2.76 -6.61
C ASN A 401 -18.69 -3.21 -5.47
N LEU A 402 -19.15 -3.12 -4.23
CA LEU A 402 -18.36 -3.57 -3.07
C LEU A 402 -18.02 -5.07 -3.15
N SER A 403 -18.89 -5.92 -3.70
CA SER A 403 -18.61 -7.36 -3.77
C SER A 403 -17.42 -7.70 -4.67
N GLY A 404 -17.08 -6.82 -5.62
CA GLY A 404 -15.90 -6.96 -6.48
C GLY A 404 -14.62 -6.32 -5.92
N PHE A 405 -14.66 -5.74 -4.72
CA PHE A 405 -13.52 -5.07 -4.10
C PHE A 405 -12.37 -6.04 -3.80
N VAL A 406 -11.13 -5.61 -4.08
CA VAL A 406 -9.93 -6.44 -3.87
C VAL A 406 -9.39 -6.44 -2.44
N GLY A 407 -10.06 -5.72 -1.54
CA GLY A 407 -9.76 -5.74 -0.11
C GLY A 407 -8.55 -4.92 0.31
N MET A 408 -7.95 -5.34 1.41
CA MET A 408 -6.89 -4.65 2.15
C MET A 408 -5.51 -4.93 1.58
N LEU A 409 -4.63 -3.95 1.69
CA LEU A 409 -3.17 -4.02 1.56
C LEU A 409 -2.53 -3.45 2.83
N THR A 410 -1.28 -3.79 3.13
CA THR A 410 -0.65 -3.26 4.36
C THR A 410 -0.01 -1.90 4.19
N ASP A 411 0.51 -1.60 3.02
CA ASP A 411 1.36 -0.41 2.77
C ASP A 411 2.47 -0.25 3.83
N SER A 412 3.01 -1.36 4.32
CA SER A 412 3.88 -1.38 5.50
C SER A 412 5.30 -1.83 5.19
N ARG A 413 6.22 -1.35 6.05
CA ARG A 413 7.61 -1.79 6.10
C ARG A 413 7.86 -2.83 7.21
N SER A 414 6.86 -3.15 8.04
CA SER A 414 7.00 -4.07 9.18
C SER A 414 6.38 -5.42 8.92
N PHE A 415 7.13 -6.48 9.20
CA PHE A 415 6.65 -7.87 9.10
C PHE A 415 5.56 -8.25 10.11
N LEU A 416 5.35 -7.44 11.16
CA LEU A 416 4.24 -7.66 12.11
C LEU A 416 2.92 -7.06 11.62
N SER A 417 2.93 -6.25 10.56
CA SER A 417 1.76 -5.50 10.07
C SER A 417 0.68 -6.36 9.40
N TYR A 418 0.89 -7.64 9.18
CA TYR A 418 -0.15 -8.53 8.64
C TYR A 418 -1.39 -8.63 9.54
N THR A 419 -1.30 -8.24 10.81
CA THR A 419 -2.46 -8.06 11.70
C THR A 419 -3.43 -7.00 11.23
N ARG A 420 -3.00 -6.09 10.32
CA ARG A 420 -3.89 -5.10 9.68
C ARG A 420 -4.93 -5.78 8.78
N HIS A 421 -4.61 -6.93 8.17
CA HIS A 421 -5.60 -7.74 7.45
C HIS A 421 -6.68 -8.28 8.38
N ASP A 422 -6.31 -8.77 9.57
CA ASP A 422 -7.30 -9.19 10.58
C ASP A 422 -8.17 -8.01 11.04
N TYR A 423 -7.57 -6.85 11.29
CA TYR A 423 -8.27 -5.63 11.64
C TYR A 423 -9.29 -5.21 10.57
N PHE A 424 -8.88 -5.20 9.30
CA PHE A 424 -9.77 -4.91 8.17
C PHE A 424 -10.91 -5.94 8.06
N ARG A 425 -10.62 -7.23 8.14
CA ARG A 425 -11.61 -8.31 8.03
C ARG A 425 -12.69 -8.20 9.11
N ARG A 426 -12.30 -7.82 10.32
CA ARG A 426 -13.26 -7.55 11.41
C ARG A 426 -14.14 -6.35 11.10
N ILE A 427 -13.58 -5.26 10.61
CA ILE A 427 -14.33 -4.06 10.22
C ILE A 427 -15.30 -4.36 9.07
N LEU A 428 -14.85 -5.08 8.05
CA LEU A 428 -15.68 -5.52 6.92
C LEU A 428 -16.86 -6.38 7.40
N CYS A 429 -16.58 -7.41 8.20
CA CYS A 429 -17.62 -8.30 8.71
C CYS A 429 -18.59 -7.58 9.66
N ASP A 430 -18.11 -6.62 10.44
CA ASP A 430 -18.97 -5.79 11.29
C ASP A 430 -19.88 -4.89 10.46
N LEU A 431 -19.36 -4.27 9.41
CA LEU A 431 -20.15 -3.43 8.50
C LEU A 431 -21.26 -4.24 7.81
N ILE A 432 -20.91 -5.36 7.18
CA ILE A 432 -21.89 -6.24 6.50
C ILE A 432 -22.85 -6.84 7.53
N GLY A 433 -22.35 -7.29 8.68
CA GLY A 433 -23.18 -7.88 9.73
C GLY A 433 -24.19 -6.92 10.32
N ASN A 434 -23.87 -5.63 10.39
CA ASN A 434 -24.83 -4.59 10.80
C ASN A 434 -25.90 -4.36 9.73
N TRP A 435 -25.57 -4.33 8.43
CA TRP A 435 -26.58 -4.25 7.36
C TRP A 435 -27.57 -5.42 7.41
N VAL A 436 -27.08 -6.63 7.66
CA VAL A 436 -27.95 -7.81 7.81
C VAL A 436 -28.81 -7.71 9.08
N ALA A 437 -28.21 -7.35 10.21
CA ALA A 437 -28.93 -7.25 11.49
C ALA A 437 -30.02 -6.15 11.48
N ASN A 438 -29.79 -5.09 10.70
CA ASN A 438 -30.76 -4.00 10.52
C ASN A 438 -31.82 -4.30 9.44
N GLY A 439 -31.76 -5.45 8.75
CA GLY A 439 -32.68 -5.80 7.67
C GLY A 439 -32.44 -5.04 6.37
N GLU A 440 -31.27 -4.42 6.20
CA GLU A 440 -30.84 -3.71 4.98
C GLU A 440 -30.35 -4.69 3.90
N TYR A 441 -29.89 -5.89 4.31
CA TYR A 441 -29.51 -6.99 3.44
C TYR A 441 -30.01 -8.33 4.03
N PRO A 442 -30.41 -9.32 3.19
CA PRO A 442 -30.91 -10.60 3.68
C PRO A 442 -29.79 -11.44 4.33
N ALA A 443 -30.16 -12.31 5.28
CA ALA A 443 -29.26 -13.29 5.89
C ALA A 443 -29.03 -14.50 4.95
N ASP A 444 -28.68 -14.21 3.70
CA ASP A 444 -28.30 -15.22 2.69
C ASP A 444 -26.80 -15.54 2.86
N TYR A 445 -26.52 -16.55 3.65
CA TYR A 445 -25.16 -16.90 4.00
C TYR A 445 -24.33 -17.49 2.86
N GLU A 446 -24.96 -18.04 1.82
CA GLU A 446 -24.25 -18.51 0.61
C GLU A 446 -23.65 -17.30 -0.14
N THR A 447 -24.48 -16.32 -0.46
CA THR A 447 -24.03 -15.06 -1.10
C THR A 447 -23.07 -14.27 -0.20
N LEU A 448 -23.32 -14.22 1.12
CA LEU A 448 -22.45 -13.52 2.07
C LEU A 448 -21.06 -14.17 2.18
N GLU A 449 -20.96 -15.51 2.09
CA GLU A 449 -19.69 -16.21 2.03
C GLU A 449 -18.88 -15.83 0.80
N GLU A 450 -19.52 -15.84 -0.39
CA GLU A 450 -18.89 -15.44 -1.65
C GLU A 450 -18.34 -14.01 -1.57
N ILE A 451 -19.15 -13.07 -1.05
CA ILE A 451 -18.76 -11.66 -0.89
C ILE A 451 -17.57 -11.52 0.08
N VAL A 452 -17.64 -12.13 1.26
CA VAL A 452 -16.62 -11.98 2.29
C VAL A 452 -15.30 -12.64 1.86
N LYS A 453 -15.34 -13.88 1.36
CA LYS A 453 -14.14 -14.55 0.82
C LYS A 453 -13.62 -13.84 -0.43
N GLY A 454 -14.53 -13.30 -1.26
CA GLY A 454 -14.20 -12.46 -2.41
C GLY A 454 -13.31 -11.30 -1.99
N ILE A 455 -13.81 -10.44 -1.12
CA ILE A 455 -13.12 -9.21 -0.67
C ILE A 455 -11.85 -9.55 0.12
N CYS A 456 -11.87 -10.59 0.95
CA CYS A 456 -10.73 -10.94 1.78
C CYS A 456 -9.58 -11.63 1.03
N TYR A 457 -9.86 -12.20 -0.18
CA TYR A 457 -8.84 -12.98 -0.88
C TYR A 457 -9.14 -13.19 -2.38
N ASN A 458 -10.28 -13.81 -2.73
CA ASN A 458 -10.51 -14.35 -4.07
C ASN A 458 -10.55 -13.28 -5.17
N ASN A 459 -11.06 -12.08 -4.85
CA ASN A 459 -11.13 -10.98 -5.82
C ASN A 459 -9.73 -10.52 -6.21
N ALA A 460 -8.81 -10.39 -5.24
CA ALA A 460 -7.42 -10.03 -5.52
C ALA A 460 -6.73 -11.09 -6.41
N VAL A 461 -6.89 -12.39 -6.09
CA VAL A 461 -6.35 -13.47 -6.94
C VAL A 461 -6.80 -13.32 -8.40
N LYS A 462 -8.09 -13.13 -8.62
CA LYS A 462 -8.67 -13.01 -9.98
C LYS A 462 -8.30 -11.69 -10.65
N TYR A 463 -8.40 -10.59 -9.94
CA TYR A 463 -8.21 -9.24 -10.49
C TYR A 463 -6.77 -8.99 -10.93
N PHE A 464 -5.80 -9.39 -10.12
CA PHE A 464 -4.39 -9.26 -10.44
C PHE A 464 -3.86 -10.39 -11.35
N GLY A 465 -4.62 -11.48 -11.48
CA GLY A 465 -4.21 -12.66 -12.26
C GLY A 465 -3.08 -13.45 -11.58
N PHE A 466 -3.05 -13.47 -10.25
CA PHE A 466 -2.06 -14.23 -9.51
C PHE A 466 -2.26 -15.74 -9.69
N ASN A 467 -1.15 -16.47 -9.79
CA ASN A 467 -1.18 -17.94 -9.90
C ASN A 467 -1.41 -18.57 -8.51
N LEU A 468 -2.63 -18.40 -7.98
CA LEU A 468 -3.09 -18.90 -6.71
C LEU A 468 -4.49 -19.51 -6.86
N GLU A 469 -4.80 -20.51 -6.03
CA GLU A 469 -6.14 -21.07 -5.94
C GLU A 469 -7.07 -20.15 -5.15
N THR A 470 -8.32 -20.00 -5.61
CA THR A 470 -9.40 -19.35 -4.84
C THR A 470 -9.91 -20.28 -3.73
N LYS A 471 -10.44 -19.70 -2.65
CA LYS A 471 -10.86 -20.43 -1.42
C LYS A 471 -12.36 -20.40 -1.22
#